data_8e7a5031162c72da108f934fe0308205
#
_entry.id   8e7a5031162c72da108f934fe0308205
#
_cell.length_a   1.000
_cell.length_b   1.000
_cell.length_c   1.000
_cell.angle_alpha   90.00
_cell.angle_beta   90.00
_cell.angle_gamma   90.00
#
_symmetry.space_group_name_H-M   'P 1'
#
loop_
_entity.id
_entity.type
_entity.pdbx_description
1 polymer ?
#
loop_
_entity_poly.entity_id
_entity_poly.type
_entity_poly.pdbx_seq_one_letter_code
_entity_poly.pdbx_strand_id
1 'polypeptide(L)'
;MTNTLLIGDEAPNFTAQTTEGEIDFHSYIDGSWAVLFSHPKNYTPVCTTELGYTAKLGPEFERRGVKVLGLSVDAMDNHDGWLDDIRETQGAALNFPLIADDGSIAEKYGMIHPNASDTMTVRSVFVIGPDRKVKLKLEYPASTGRNFDEIIRVIDSLQLTANHKVATPVNWQNGEDVIIVPAVSNDEAKERFPDGWNEVRPYLRIVPQPGR
;
A
#
# COMPACT_ATOMS: atom_id res chain seq x y z
N MET A 1 15.91 -18.63 -9.64
CA MET A 1 15.93 -17.64 -8.54
C MET A 1 14.81 -16.67 -8.85
N THR A 2 13.73 -16.72 -8.10
CA THR A 2 12.63 -15.74 -8.21
C THR A 2 13.22 -14.38 -7.82
N ASN A 3 13.17 -13.44 -8.76
CA ASN A 3 13.68 -12.09 -8.53
C ASN A 3 12.67 -11.38 -7.60
N THR A 4 12.96 -11.33 -6.32
CA THR A 4 12.10 -10.68 -5.32
C THR A 4 12.18 -9.17 -5.53
N LEU A 5 11.03 -8.51 -5.77
CA LEU A 5 10.98 -7.05 -5.86
C LEU A 5 11.41 -6.40 -4.55
N LEU A 6 12.29 -5.43 -4.65
CA LEU A 6 12.84 -4.66 -3.54
C LEU A 6 12.28 -3.23 -3.52
N ILE A 7 12.43 -2.55 -2.39
CA ILE A 7 12.12 -1.13 -2.29
C ILE A 7 13.04 -0.35 -3.24
N GLY A 8 12.45 0.49 -4.07
CA GLY A 8 13.13 1.27 -5.11
C GLY A 8 13.07 0.65 -6.50
N ASP A 9 12.76 -0.64 -6.62
CA ASP A 9 12.55 -1.26 -7.93
C ASP A 9 11.31 -0.69 -8.61
N GLU A 10 11.30 -0.70 -9.94
CA GLU A 10 10.10 -0.40 -10.71
C GLU A 10 9.10 -1.55 -10.56
N ALA A 11 7.87 -1.23 -10.19
CA ALA A 11 6.77 -2.19 -10.13
C ALA A 11 6.47 -2.69 -11.55
N PRO A 12 6.58 -4.01 -11.84
CA PRO A 12 6.38 -4.53 -13.18
C PRO A 12 4.99 -4.23 -13.74
N ASN A 13 4.92 -3.80 -14.99
CA ASN A 13 3.64 -3.66 -15.68
C ASN A 13 3.00 -5.02 -15.99
N PHE A 14 1.67 -5.01 -16.06
CA PHE A 14 0.87 -6.16 -16.48
C PHE A 14 -0.48 -5.69 -17.04
N THR A 15 -1.10 -6.52 -17.85
CA THR A 15 -2.53 -6.41 -18.23
C THR A 15 -3.29 -7.52 -17.52
N ALA A 16 -4.43 -7.20 -16.95
CA ALA A 16 -5.23 -8.17 -16.19
C ALA A 16 -6.73 -7.93 -16.32
N GLN A 17 -7.50 -9.02 -16.26
CA GLN A 17 -8.95 -8.97 -16.07
C GLN A 17 -9.24 -8.69 -14.60
N THR A 18 -10.19 -7.80 -14.35
CA THR A 18 -10.63 -7.45 -13.00
C THR A 18 -12.15 -7.44 -12.91
N THR A 19 -12.68 -7.36 -11.71
CA THR A 19 -14.12 -7.18 -11.46
C THR A 19 -14.70 -5.88 -12.06
N GLU A 20 -13.85 -4.95 -12.51
CA GLU A 20 -14.24 -3.68 -13.13
C GLU A 20 -13.82 -3.61 -14.63
N GLY A 21 -13.43 -4.73 -15.23
CA GLY A 21 -12.96 -4.84 -16.60
C GLY A 21 -11.45 -5.01 -16.71
N GLU A 22 -10.94 -4.99 -17.96
CA GLU A 22 -9.51 -5.13 -18.22
C GLU A 22 -8.75 -3.86 -17.88
N ILE A 23 -7.61 -3.99 -17.22
CA ILE A 23 -6.69 -2.90 -16.91
C ILE A 23 -5.28 -3.17 -17.45
N ASP A 24 -4.58 -2.13 -17.92
CA ASP A 24 -3.12 -2.03 -17.96
C ASP A 24 -2.67 -1.32 -16.68
N PHE A 25 -1.86 -1.98 -15.87
CA PHE A 25 -1.55 -1.52 -14.51
C PHE A 25 -0.86 -0.16 -14.49
N HIS A 26 0.16 0.06 -15.33
CA HIS A 26 0.88 1.34 -15.37
C HIS A 26 -0.02 2.49 -15.84
N SER A 27 -0.90 2.23 -16.80
CA SER A 27 -1.88 3.22 -17.26
C SER A 27 -2.95 3.47 -16.19
N TYR A 28 -3.37 2.43 -15.48
CA TYR A 28 -4.34 2.54 -14.40
C TYR A 28 -3.83 3.42 -13.25
N ILE A 29 -2.57 3.25 -12.82
CA ILE A 29 -1.99 4.01 -11.69
C ILE A 29 -1.34 5.33 -12.10
N ASP A 30 -1.35 5.71 -13.38
CA ASP A 30 -0.56 6.83 -13.90
C ASP A 30 -0.69 8.11 -13.06
N GLY A 31 0.45 8.62 -12.58
CA GLY A 31 0.53 9.81 -11.72
C GLY A 31 -0.02 9.64 -10.30
N SER A 32 -0.54 8.47 -9.93
CA SER A 32 -1.15 8.20 -8.61
C SER A 32 -0.25 7.33 -7.75
N TRP A 33 -0.45 7.40 -6.45
CA TRP A 33 -0.03 6.35 -5.53
C TRP A 33 -0.92 5.12 -5.71
N ALA A 34 -0.38 3.94 -5.45
CA ALA A 34 -1.16 2.71 -5.52
C ALA A 34 -0.83 1.75 -4.37
N VAL A 35 -1.85 0.98 -3.98
CA VAL A 35 -1.72 -0.20 -3.13
C VAL A 35 -2.15 -1.41 -3.94
N LEU A 36 -1.21 -2.29 -4.24
CA LEU A 36 -1.47 -3.61 -4.79
C LEU A 36 -1.30 -4.64 -3.68
N PHE A 37 -2.35 -5.39 -3.38
CA PHE A 37 -2.28 -6.41 -2.34
C PHE A 37 -2.87 -7.73 -2.79
N SER A 38 -2.27 -8.84 -2.35
CA SER A 38 -2.79 -10.18 -2.61
C SER A 38 -3.56 -10.75 -1.42
N HIS A 39 -4.51 -11.62 -1.70
CA HIS A 39 -5.16 -12.47 -0.71
C HIS A 39 -5.13 -13.94 -1.16
N PRO A 40 -4.98 -14.90 -0.22
CA PRO A 40 -4.74 -16.30 -0.57
C PRO A 40 -5.84 -16.95 -1.40
N LYS A 41 -7.11 -16.72 -1.04
CA LYS A 41 -8.24 -17.39 -1.70
C LYS A 41 -9.57 -16.71 -1.40
N ASN A 42 -10.45 -16.67 -2.40
CA ASN A 42 -11.83 -16.24 -2.26
C ASN A 42 -12.63 -17.16 -1.31
N TYR A 43 -13.74 -16.69 -0.79
CA TYR A 43 -14.63 -17.41 0.14
C TYR A 43 -13.90 -17.93 1.39
N THR A 44 -12.94 -17.17 1.92
CA THR A 44 -12.24 -17.49 3.17
C THR A 44 -12.47 -16.41 4.23
N PRO A 45 -12.53 -16.78 5.53
CA PRO A 45 -12.93 -15.83 6.56
C PRO A 45 -12.04 -14.60 6.66
N VAL A 46 -10.72 -14.78 6.71
CA VAL A 46 -9.78 -13.66 6.85
C VAL A 46 -9.79 -12.75 5.63
N CYS A 47 -9.82 -13.32 4.41
CA CYS A 47 -9.87 -12.53 3.19
C CYS A 47 -11.16 -11.70 3.11
N THR A 48 -12.31 -12.28 3.49
CA THR A 48 -13.59 -11.57 3.56
C THR A 48 -13.51 -10.35 4.49
N THR A 49 -12.92 -10.51 5.68
CA THR A 49 -12.76 -9.39 6.63
C THR A 49 -11.81 -8.33 6.12
N GLU A 50 -10.70 -8.71 5.47
CA GLU A 50 -9.72 -7.77 4.91
C GLU A 50 -10.31 -6.94 3.78
N LEU A 51 -11.00 -7.57 2.81
CA LEU A 51 -11.58 -6.85 1.67
C LEU A 51 -12.69 -5.91 2.12
N GLY A 52 -13.56 -6.36 3.03
CA GLY A 52 -14.60 -5.52 3.59
C GLY A 52 -14.05 -4.33 4.37
N TYR A 53 -12.98 -4.51 5.16
CA TYR A 53 -12.34 -3.42 5.87
C TYR A 53 -11.63 -2.45 4.91
N THR A 54 -10.95 -2.96 3.90
CA THR A 54 -10.32 -2.15 2.86
C THR A 54 -11.34 -1.30 2.11
N ALA A 55 -12.51 -1.87 1.80
CA ALA A 55 -13.62 -1.14 1.17
C ALA A 55 -14.13 0.01 2.07
N LYS A 56 -14.23 -0.19 3.39
CA LYS A 56 -14.57 0.87 4.34
C LYS A 56 -13.55 2.00 4.38
N LEU A 57 -12.28 1.69 4.14
CA LEU A 57 -11.19 2.67 4.03
C LEU A 57 -11.11 3.34 2.65
N GLY A 58 -11.97 2.99 1.70
CA GLY A 58 -12.01 3.59 0.35
C GLY A 58 -11.92 5.12 0.36
N PRO A 59 -12.77 5.85 1.14
CA PRO A 59 -12.68 7.31 1.25
C PRO A 59 -11.33 7.82 1.76
N GLU A 60 -10.65 7.04 2.62
CA GLU A 60 -9.33 7.39 3.14
C GLU A 60 -8.25 7.23 2.08
N PHE A 61 -8.33 6.19 1.23
CA PHE A 61 -7.45 6.01 0.08
C PHE A 61 -7.69 7.10 -0.97
N GLU A 62 -8.95 7.37 -1.31
CA GLU A 62 -9.33 8.39 -2.28
C GLU A 62 -8.82 9.79 -1.87
N ARG A 63 -9.01 10.18 -0.61
CA ARG A 63 -8.54 11.47 -0.08
C ARG A 63 -7.02 11.64 -0.20
N ARG A 64 -6.27 10.56 -0.25
CA ARG A 64 -4.81 10.53 -0.42
C ARG A 64 -4.36 10.35 -1.88
N GLY A 65 -5.30 10.27 -2.83
CA GLY A 65 -4.99 9.99 -4.23
C GLY A 65 -4.36 8.62 -4.44
N VAL A 66 -4.80 7.63 -3.68
CA VAL A 66 -4.28 6.26 -3.72
C VAL A 66 -5.27 5.35 -4.42
N LYS A 67 -4.84 4.67 -5.46
CA LYS A 67 -5.58 3.60 -6.13
C LYS A 67 -5.32 2.27 -5.46
N VAL A 68 -6.37 1.51 -5.20
CA VAL A 68 -6.29 0.21 -4.53
C VAL A 68 -6.62 -0.90 -5.52
N LEU A 69 -5.85 -1.99 -5.50
CA LEU A 69 -6.10 -3.20 -6.29
C LEU A 69 -5.87 -4.42 -5.41
N GLY A 70 -6.85 -5.31 -5.40
CA GLY A 70 -6.70 -6.65 -4.81
C GLY A 70 -6.34 -7.67 -5.89
N LEU A 71 -5.66 -8.75 -5.50
CA LEU A 71 -5.26 -9.84 -6.39
C LEU A 71 -5.42 -11.20 -5.70
N SER A 72 -5.97 -12.16 -6.41
CA SER A 72 -5.87 -13.58 -6.06
C SER A 72 -5.68 -14.44 -7.32
N VAL A 73 -5.27 -15.67 -7.12
CA VAL A 73 -5.16 -16.68 -8.19
C VAL A 73 -6.48 -17.43 -8.43
N ASP A 74 -7.59 -16.88 -7.97
CA ASP A 74 -8.92 -17.41 -8.24
C ASP A 74 -9.43 -16.98 -9.62
N ALA A 75 -10.22 -17.85 -10.26
CA ALA A 75 -10.87 -17.51 -11.52
C ALA A 75 -11.92 -16.41 -11.35
N MET A 76 -12.16 -15.63 -12.41
CA MET A 76 -13.09 -14.49 -12.39
C MET A 76 -14.49 -14.88 -11.91
N ASP A 77 -15.03 -16.00 -12.36
CA ASP A 77 -16.37 -16.49 -11.99
C ASP A 77 -16.53 -16.72 -10.47
N ASN A 78 -15.43 -16.84 -9.74
CA ASN A 78 -15.43 -17.00 -8.29
C ASN A 78 -15.47 -15.66 -7.52
N HIS A 79 -15.50 -14.52 -8.21
CA HIS A 79 -15.55 -13.23 -7.54
C HIS A 79 -16.99 -12.75 -7.28
N ASP A 80 -17.88 -12.88 -8.26
CA ASP A 80 -19.20 -12.23 -8.23
C ASP A 80 -20.04 -12.57 -6.99
N GLY A 81 -20.26 -13.85 -6.69
CA GLY A 81 -21.02 -14.24 -5.51
C GLY A 81 -20.33 -13.87 -4.18
N TRP A 82 -19.00 -13.85 -4.17
CA TRP A 82 -18.25 -13.49 -2.98
C TRP A 82 -18.30 -11.98 -2.69
N LEU A 83 -18.43 -11.14 -3.70
CA LEU A 83 -18.63 -9.70 -3.50
C LEU A 83 -19.95 -9.41 -2.75
N ASP A 84 -20.98 -10.18 -3.05
CA ASP A 84 -22.27 -10.09 -2.31
C ASP A 84 -22.10 -10.53 -0.85
N ASP A 85 -21.42 -11.64 -0.59
CA ASP A 85 -21.13 -12.10 0.77
C ASP A 85 -20.31 -11.06 1.56
N ILE A 86 -19.32 -10.42 0.94
CA ILE A 86 -18.54 -9.35 1.57
C ILE A 86 -19.48 -8.18 1.93
N ARG A 87 -20.31 -7.74 1.00
CA ARG A 87 -21.27 -6.65 1.26
C ARG A 87 -22.20 -6.98 2.41
N GLU A 88 -22.75 -8.18 2.45
CA GLU A 88 -23.70 -8.61 3.49
C GLU A 88 -23.03 -8.77 4.86
N THR A 89 -21.87 -9.43 4.90
CA THR A 89 -21.19 -9.77 6.16
C THR A 89 -20.36 -8.63 6.74
N GLN A 90 -19.79 -7.79 5.88
CA GLN A 90 -18.92 -6.68 6.31
C GLN A 90 -19.61 -5.31 6.27
N GLY A 91 -20.81 -5.21 5.67
CA GLY A 91 -21.55 -3.96 5.58
C GLY A 91 -20.91 -2.90 4.67
N ALA A 92 -20.11 -3.33 3.70
CA ALA A 92 -19.47 -2.47 2.70
C ALA A 92 -19.38 -3.20 1.36
N ALA A 93 -19.84 -2.57 0.30
CA ALA A 93 -19.59 -3.03 -1.06
C ALA A 93 -18.13 -2.74 -1.44
N LEU A 94 -17.52 -3.64 -2.20
CA LEU A 94 -16.18 -3.41 -2.74
C LEU A 94 -16.19 -2.18 -3.65
N ASN A 95 -15.16 -1.36 -3.55
CA ASN A 95 -14.99 -0.10 -4.28
C ASN A 95 -13.61 0.01 -4.92
N PHE A 96 -13.00 -1.11 -5.21
CA PHE A 96 -11.72 -1.24 -5.92
C PHE A 96 -11.71 -2.55 -6.72
N PRO A 97 -10.98 -2.61 -7.85
CA PRO A 97 -10.92 -3.80 -8.67
C PRO A 97 -10.20 -4.96 -7.98
N LEU A 98 -10.73 -6.17 -8.17
CA LEU A 98 -10.05 -7.44 -7.86
C LEU A 98 -9.52 -8.06 -9.15
N ILE A 99 -8.25 -8.36 -9.16
CA ILE A 99 -7.57 -9.04 -10.26
C ILE A 99 -7.75 -10.55 -10.11
N ALA A 100 -8.25 -11.19 -11.18
CA ALA A 100 -8.23 -12.64 -11.34
C ALA A 100 -6.94 -13.01 -12.07
N ASP A 101 -5.92 -13.43 -11.33
CA ASP A 101 -4.60 -13.77 -11.85
C ASP A 101 -4.48 -15.27 -12.15
N ASP A 102 -3.85 -15.62 -13.25
CA ASP A 102 -3.48 -17.01 -13.58
C ASP A 102 -2.19 -17.49 -12.88
N GLY A 103 -1.67 -16.68 -11.97
CA GLY A 103 -0.43 -16.89 -11.25
C GLY A 103 0.76 -16.08 -11.80
N SER A 104 0.66 -15.56 -13.00
CA SER A 104 1.76 -14.88 -13.69
C SER A 104 2.14 -13.54 -13.02
N ILE A 105 1.16 -12.77 -12.55
CA ILE A 105 1.38 -11.53 -11.83
C ILE A 105 1.89 -11.84 -10.43
N ALA A 106 1.26 -12.80 -9.74
CA ALA A 106 1.66 -13.23 -8.41
C ALA A 106 3.13 -13.71 -8.36
N GLU A 107 3.56 -14.49 -9.37
CA GLU A 107 4.96 -14.90 -9.51
C GLU A 107 5.88 -13.71 -9.79
N LYS A 108 5.50 -12.82 -10.71
CA LYS A 108 6.27 -11.62 -11.08
C LYS A 108 6.51 -10.70 -9.89
N TYR A 109 5.53 -10.60 -8.99
CA TYR A 109 5.61 -9.80 -7.76
C TYR A 109 6.16 -10.57 -6.55
N GLY A 110 6.45 -11.86 -6.71
CA GLY A 110 6.94 -12.71 -5.63
C GLY A 110 5.92 -12.92 -4.50
N MET A 111 4.63 -12.97 -4.85
CA MET A 111 3.52 -13.17 -3.90
C MET A 111 3.25 -14.64 -3.58
N ILE A 112 3.81 -15.58 -4.35
CA ILE A 112 3.73 -17.02 -4.10
C ILE A 112 5.01 -17.45 -3.39
N HIS A 113 4.85 -18.01 -2.21
CA HIS A 113 5.94 -18.50 -1.38
C HIS A 113 5.88 -20.03 -1.31
N PRO A 114 6.70 -20.77 -2.06
CA PRO A 114 6.57 -22.24 -2.20
C PRO A 114 6.62 -22.99 -0.87
N ASN A 115 7.32 -22.47 0.15
CA ASN A 115 7.36 -23.09 1.48
C ASN A 115 6.09 -22.83 2.32
N ALA A 116 5.24 -21.88 1.91
CA ALA A 116 3.95 -21.61 2.55
C ALA A 116 2.79 -22.21 1.74
N SER A 117 2.81 -22.02 0.41
CA SER A 117 1.91 -22.62 -0.57
C SER A 117 2.52 -22.46 -1.95
N ASP A 118 2.39 -23.46 -2.80
CA ASP A 118 2.86 -23.43 -4.20
C ASP A 118 1.76 -22.97 -5.18
N THR A 119 0.52 -22.84 -4.70
CA THR A 119 -0.65 -22.53 -5.54
C THR A 119 -1.41 -21.28 -5.13
N MET A 120 -1.17 -20.77 -3.92
CA MET A 120 -1.85 -19.58 -3.40
C MET A 120 -0.85 -18.50 -3.04
N THR A 121 -1.28 -17.24 -3.17
CA THR A 121 -0.47 -16.12 -2.67
C THR A 121 -0.44 -16.08 -1.14
N VAL A 122 0.63 -15.55 -0.57
CA VAL A 122 0.61 -15.03 0.79
C VAL A 122 -0.12 -13.68 0.81
N ARG A 123 -0.24 -13.03 1.96
CA ARG A 123 -0.85 -11.70 2.08
C ARG A 123 0.20 -10.62 1.86
N SER A 124 0.60 -10.40 0.61
CA SER A 124 1.53 -9.34 0.24
C SER A 124 0.82 -7.99 0.12
N VAL A 125 1.55 -6.92 0.40
CA VAL A 125 1.16 -5.52 0.13
C VAL A 125 2.34 -4.81 -0.50
N PHE A 126 2.09 -4.12 -1.60
CA PHE A 126 3.02 -3.21 -2.23
C PHE A 126 2.41 -1.81 -2.24
N VAL A 127 3.10 -0.83 -1.64
CA VAL A 127 2.79 0.58 -1.85
C VAL A 127 3.71 1.09 -2.95
N ILE A 128 3.13 1.63 -4.00
CA ILE A 128 3.81 2.06 -5.22
C ILE A 128 3.61 3.56 -5.36
N GLY A 129 4.69 4.30 -5.58
CA GLY A 129 4.65 5.75 -5.76
C GLY A 129 4.24 6.16 -7.18
N PRO A 130 3.99 7.47 -7.40
CA PRO A 130 3.68 8.02 -8.73
C PRO A 130 4.80 7.82 -9.75
N ASP A 131 6.02 7.58 -9.29
CA ASP A 131 7.20 7.21 -10.09
C ASP A 131 7.24 5.72 -10.46
N ARG A 132 6.14 4.99 -10.21
CA ARG A 132 6.00 3.53 -10.45
C ARG A 132 6.98 2.66 -9.65
N LYS A 133 7.61 3.21 -8.61
CA LYS A 133 8.56 2.46 -7.77
C LYS A 133 7.91 1.94 -6.51
N VAL A 134 8.33 0.75 -6.11
CA VAL A 134 7.96 0.15 -4.82
C VAL A 134 8.52 1.01 -3.68
N LYS A 135 7.65 1.50 -2.81
CA LYS A 135 7.98 2.33 -1.64
C LYS A 135 7.90 1.56 -0.33
N LEU A 136 7.04 0.55 -0.28
CA LEU A 136 6.87 -0.35 0.86
C LEU A 136 6.49 -1.73 0.35
N LYS A 137 6.96 -2.76 1.04
CA LYS A 137 6.50 -4.14 0.89
C LYS A 137 6.22 -4.73 2.27
N LEU A 138 5.06 -5.37 2.43
CA LEU A 138 4.70 -6.14 3.63
C LEU A 138 4.27 -7.54 3.22
N GLU A 139 4.59 -8.54 4.03
CA GLU A 139 4.22 -9.92 3.80
C GLU A 139 3.72 -10.55 5.10
N TYR A 140 2.55 -11.17 5.03
CA TYR A 140 1.88 -11.83 6.14
C TYR A 140 1.54 -13.26 5.75
N PRO A 141 1.60 -14.22 6.70
CA PRO A 141 1.13 -15.58 6.44
C PRO A 141 -0.39 -15.60 6.24
N ALA A 142 -0.90 -16.63 5.58
CA ALA A 142 -2.32 -16.78 5.29
C ALA A 142 -3.23 -16.73 6.53
N SER A 143 -2.71 -17.14 7.70
CA SER A 143 -3.44 -17.18 8.97
C SER A 143 -3.62 -15.83 9.66
N THR A 144 -2.90 -14.77 9.21
CA THR A 144 -2.83 -13.50 9.93
C THR A 144 -3.36 -12.36 9.06
N GLY A 145 -4.51 -11.78 9.44
CA GLY A 145 -5.07 -10.59 8.81
C GLY A 145 -4.16 -9.37 9.01
N ARG A 146 -4.09 -8.52 7.97
CA ARG A 146 -3.25 -7.32 7.95
C ARG A 146 -3.89 -6.18 8.74
N ASN A 147 -3.05 -5.25 9.20
CA ASN A 147 -3.49 -3.98 9.75
C ASN A 147 -3.51 -2.91 8.63
N PHE A 148 -4.69 -2.65 8.07
CA PHE A 148 -4.84 -1.65 7.01
C PHE A 148 -4.76 -0.20 7.51
N ASP A 149 -4.96 0.06 8.81
CA ASP A 149 -4.71 1.38 9.40
C ASP A 149 -3.22 1.70 9.38
N GLU A 150 -2.36 0.70 9.58
CA GLU A 150 -0.91 0.84 9.43
C GLU A 150 -0.54 1.13 7.96
N ILE A 151 -1.22 0.54 6.99
CA ILE A 151 -0.99 0.84 5.57
C ILE A 151 -1.32 2.31 5.29
N ILE A 152 -2.45 2.83 5.79
CA ILE A 152 -2.81 4.25 5.69
C ILE A 152 -1.76 5.14 6.37
N ARG A 153 -1.34 4.77 7.59
CA ARG A 153 -0.31 5.51 8.34
C ARG A 153 1.00 5.61 7.55
N VAL A 154 1.44 4.52 6.96
CA VAL A 154 2.68 4.50 6.17
C VAL A 154 2.53 5.29 4.87
N ILE A 155 1.36 5.27 4.22
CA ILE A 155 1.09 6.11 3.04
C ILE A 155 1.21 7.58 3.42
N ASP A 156 0.63 8.03 4.54
CA ASP A 156 0.77 9.40 5.03
C ASP A 156 2.24 9.76 5.23
N SER A 157 3.01 8.88 5.85
CA SER A 157 4.45 9.06 6.04
C SER A 157 5.21 9.17 4.71
N LEU A 158 4.94 8.27 3.76
CA LEU A 158 5.62 8.25 2.46
C LEU A 158 5.28 9.50 1.62
N GLN A 159 4.03 9.95 1.63
CA GLN A 159 3.62 11.17 0.93
C GLN A 159 4.24 12.42 1.55
N LEU A 160 4.28 12.50 2.88
CA LEU A 160 4.91 13.60 3.59
C LEU A 160 6.42 13.68 3.27
N THR A 161 7.12 12.55 3.39
CA THR A 161 8.58 12.50 3.17
C THR A 161 8.98 12.64 1.69
N ALA A 162 8.08 12.32 0.74
CA ALA A 162 8.30 12.61 -0.68
C ALA A 162 8.26 14.11 -0.99
N ASN A 163 7.46 14.89 -0.25
CA ASN A 163 7.25 16.31 -0.52
C ASN A 163 8.11 17.23 0.37
N HIS A 164 8.57 16.74 1.51
CA HIS A 164 9.31 17.52 2.48
C HIS A 164 10.61 16.82 2.88
N LYS A 165 11.61 17.60 3.29
CA LYS A 165 12.91 17.10 3.76
C LYS A 165 12.85 16.69 5.23
N VAL A 166 11.89 15.82 5.54
CA VAL A 166 11.65 15.30 6.91
C VAL A 166 11.61 13.78 6.91
N ALA A 167 11.73 13.20 8.08
CA ALA A 167 11.50 11.79 8.36
C ALA A 167 10.49 11.65 9.50
N THR A 168 9.66 10.65 9.45
CA THR A 168 8.68 10.36 10.51
C THR A 168 9.32 9.48 11.58
N PRO A 169 9.19 9.82 12.87
CA PRO A 169 9.71 9.00 13.96
C PRO A 169 8.93 7.68 14.14
N VAL A 170 9.40 6.84 15.05
CA VAL A 170 8.71 5.60 15.42
C VAL A 170 7.27 5.87 15.85
N ASN A 171 6.32 5.05 15.38
CA ASN A 171 4.89 5.12 15.69
C ASN A 171 4.20 6.45 15.31
N TRP A 172 4.86 7.29 14.53
CA TRP A 172 4.31 8.58 14.10
C TRP A 172 2.90 8.44 13.51
N GLN A 173 2.03 9.33 13.88
CA GLN A 173 0.70 9.50 13.31
C GLN A 173 0.61 10.82 12.55
N ASN A 174 -0.23 10.86 11.51
CA ASN A 174 -0.44 12.08 10.74
C ASN A 174 -0.87 13.23 11.66
N GLY A 175 -0.06 14.27 11.67
CA GLY A 175 -0.25 15.42 12.51
C GLY A 175 0.71 15.58 13.66
N GLU A 176 1.49 14.60 13.97
CA GLU A 176 2.54 14.67 14.97
C GLU A 176 3.82 15.28 14.41
N ASP A 177 4.71 15.67 15.33
CA ASP A 177 6.00 16.22 14.98
C ASP A 177 6.86 15.24 14.19
N VAL A 178 7.74 15.80 13.36
CA VAL A 178 8.64 15.07 12.48
C VAL A 178 10.10 15.47 12.70
N ILE A 179 11.01 14.75 12.07
CA ILE A 179 12.45 14.95 12.21
C ILE A 179 12.99 15.60 10.92
N ILE A 180 13.71 16.71 11.03
CA ILE A 180 14.47 17.27 9.91
C ILE A 180 15.58 16.28 9.54
N VAL A 181 15.65 15.83 8.28
CA VAL A 181 16.67 14.86 7.88
C VAL A 181 18.08 15.43 8.04
N PRO A 182 19.08 14.61 8.45
CA PRO A 182 20.42 15.09 8.70
C PRO A 182 21.11 15.75 7.49
N ALA A 183 20.69 15.41 6.26
CA ALA A 183 21.22 16.00 5.03
C ALA A 183 20.87 17.50 4.85
N VAL A 184 19.84 18.00 5.56
CA VAL A 184 19.47 19.41 5.55
C VAL A 184 20.39 20.18 6.51
N SER A 185 21.16 21.14 5.98
CA SER A 185 22.01 22.03 6.80
C SER A 185 21.15 22.94 7.70
N ASN A 186 21.77 23.54 8.72
CA ASN A 186 21.04 24.48 9.57
C ASN A 186 20.60 25.75 8.82
N ASP A 187 21.35 26.18 7.80
CA ASP A 187 20.94 27.35 7.00
C ASP A 187 19.75 26.99 6.08
N GLU A 188 19.78 25.85 5.41
CA GLU A 188 18.62 25.34 4.66
C GLU A 188 17.41 25.10 5.59
N ALA A 189 17.62 24.58 6.79
CA ALA A 189 16.56 24.37 7.77
C ALA A 189 15.85 25.66 8.18
N LYS A 190 16.60 26.78 8.34
CA LYS A 190 16.00 28.11 8.65
C LYS A 190 15.09 28.61 7.53
N GLU A 191 15.43 28.31 6.27
CA GLU A 191 14.60 28.68 5.12
C GLU A 191 13.32 27.84 5.04
N ARG A 192 13.44 26.52 5.31
CA ARG A 192 12.33 25.56 5.21
C ARG A 192 11.39 25.61 6.42
N PHE A 193 11.93 25.91 7.59
CA PHE A 193 11.22 25.91 8.87
C PHE A 193 11.47 27.24 9.60
N PRO A 194 10.90 28.35 9.10
CA PRO A 194 11.18 29.70 9.60
C PRO A 194 10.76 29.89 11.06
N ASP A 195 9.79 29.10 11.54
CA ASP A 195 9.36 29.14 12.94
C ASP A 195 10.35 28.43 13.89
N GLY A 196 11.43 27.85 13.32
CA GLY A 196 12.47 27.14 14.07
C GLY A 196 12.13 25.68 14.32
N TRP A 197 12.97 25.04 15.11
CA TRP A 197 12.85 23.63 15.49
C TRP A 197 13.39 23.40 16.90
N ASN A 198 13.02 22.28 17.50
CA ASN A 198 13.60 21.81 18.76
C ASN A 198 14.83 20.93 18.46
N GLU A 199 16.01 21.42 18.83
CA GLU A 199 17.27 20.66 18.69
C GLU A 199 17.54 19.86 19.97
N VAL A 200 17.07 18.61 20.00
CA VAL A 200 17.38 17.68 21.10
C VAL A 200 18.86 17.25 21.05
N ARG A 201 19.38 17.05 19.84
CA ARG A 201 20.78 16.78 19.49
C ARG A 201 21.05 17.33 18.09
N PRO A 202 22.29 17.58 17.69
CA PRO A 202 22.61 18.04 16.34
C PRO A 202 22.06 17.14 15.20
N TYR A 203 21.87 15.84 15.48
CA TYR A 203 21.29 14.88 14.56
C TYR A 203 19.78 14.62 14.79
N LEU A 204 19.19 15.19 15.86
CA LEU A 204 17.79 15.00 16.24
C LEU A 204 17.12 16.37 16.40
N ARG A 205 16.66 16.91 15.29
CA ARG A 205 15.97 18.19 15.15
C ARG A 205 14.50 17.92 14.86
N ILE A 206 13.64 18.27 15.80
CA ILE A 206 12.21 18.00 15.78
C ILE A 206 11.47 19.26 15.36
N VAL A 207 10.53 19.14 14.46
CA VAL A 207 9.74 20.24 13.91
C VAL A 207 8.27 19.81 13.76
N PRO A 208 7.30 20.71 13.91
CA PRO A 208 5.92 20.42 13.57
C PRO A 208 5.79 19.92 12.12
N GLN A 209 4.84 19.01 11.88
CA GLN A 209 4.59 18.50 10.55
C GLN A 209 4.34 19.65 9.55
N PRO A 210 5.12 19.77 8.46
CA PRO A 210 4.87 20.77 7.43
C PRO A 210 3.65 20.43 6.57
N GLY A 211 3.09 21.46 5.90
CA GLY A 211 1.99 21.27 4.93
C GLY A 211 0.61 21.05 5.55
N ARG A 212 0.42 21.48 6.78
CA ARG A 212 -0.89 21.52 7.47
C ARG A 212 -1.67 22.75 7.15
#